data_0523999030acda18c6bbc839e7922ffc
#
_entry.id   0523999030acda18c6bbc839e7922ffc
#
_cell.length_a   1.000
_cell.length_b   1.000
_cell.length_c   1.000
_cell.angle_alpha   90.00
_cell.angle_beta   90.00
_cell.angle_gamma   90.00
#
_symmetry.space_group_name_H-M   'P 1'
#
loop_
_entity.id
_entity.type
_entity.pdbx_description
1 polymer ?
#
loop_
_entity_poly.entity_id
_entity_poly.type
_entity_poly.pdbx_seq_one_letter_code
_entity_poly.pdbx_strand_id
1 'polypeptide(L)'
;MSSTTTYLFDSNGECVHEWQADLPPGTAAYLLDDGTLLRAADSGSPNLAGTGAGGLVEAYAWDGSLLWSVTYDDETHRSHHDLEPLPNGNVLLTAWELIPAQQALAAGRDPLLLDSGELWPDEIVEVTPGGDVVWRWRVWDHIVQDRDPEAPHHGSPADAPGRIDLNHVLELPLKSEQADLLGAASWTHVNSLDYDARRDLILLSSRGFQEIWIIDHGLSTQAAAGPAGDLLFRWGNPAAYGRGTFQDQQLFVQHDAQWVDAGCPGAGNILVFNNGTNRGGGSYSSVIEIDGPRLPNGDYPLSSGTFAPPGPIWTYTADPPSSMYAAFLSGAQRLANGNTLICNGVFGELREVTPLGGTVWTFTNPMPSPSTNRVFKVQRIREDHPVVQGLLSKTPPAERGDGEGGIVKARS
;
A
#
# COMPACT_ATOMS: atom_id res chain seq x y z
N MET A 1 -3.49 -16.88 -2.64
CA MET A 1 -4.27 -17.02 -1.39
C MET A 1 -5.58 -17.71 -1.76
N SER A 2 -5.96 -18.79 -1.06
CA SER A 2 -7.06 -19.66 -1.53
C SER A 2 -8.24 -19.74 -0.54
N SER A 3 -8.14 -19.11 0.63
CA SER A 3 -9.25 -19.07 1.58
C SER A 3 -10.19 -17.93 1.23
N THR A 4 -11.50 -18.21 1.15
CA THR A 4 -12.54 -17.19 0.96
C THR A 4 -13.02 -16.60 2.28
N THR A 5 -12.42 -17.01 3.41
CA THR A 5 -12.79 -16.58 4.76
C THR A 5 -11.86 -15.47 5.25
N THR A 6 -12.42 -14.41 5.82
CA THR A 6 -11.69 -13.37 6.56
C THR A 6 -11.86 -13.61 8.06
N TYR A 7 -10.76 -13.55 8.83
CA TYR A 7 -10.74 -13.87 10.25
C TYR A 7 -10.41 -12.66 11.10
N LEU A 8 -11.02 -12.58 12.27
CA LEU A 8 -10.69 -11.63 13.32
C LEU A 8 -10.18 -12.42 14.55
N PHE A 9 -8.97 -12.13 14.98
CA PHE A 9 -8.33 -12.76 16.14
C PHE A 9 -8.21 -11.79 17.31
N ASP A 10 -8.27 -12.30 18.53
CA ASP A 10 -7.86 -11.55 19.71
C ASP A 10 -6.33 -11.59 19.90
N SER A 11 -5.82 -10.88 20.92
CA SER A 11 -4.40 -10.84 21.23
C SER A 11 -3.81 -12.17 21.73
N ASN A 12 -4.66 -13.13 22.15
CA ASN A 12 -4.24 -14.46 22.55
C ASN A 12 -4.17 -15.42 21.34
N GLY A 13 -4.63 -14.96 20.17
CA GLY A 13 -4.67 -15.76 18.94
C GLY A 13 -5.93 -16.61 18.80
N GLU A 14 -6.97 -16.36 19.59
CA GLU A 14 -8.26 -17.00 19.44
C GLU A 14 -9.06 -16.30 18.34
N CYS A 15 -9.65 -17.07 17.42
CA CYS A 15 -10.55 -16.54 16.40
C CYS A 15 -11.87 -16.10 17.05
N VAL A 16 -12.14 -14.80 17.06
CA VAL A 16 -13.32 -14.23 17.70
C VAL A 16 -14.45 -13.95 16.72
N HIS A 17 -14.14 -13.87 15.42
CA HIS A 17 -15.14 -13.73 14.37
C HIS A 17 -14.59 -14.13 13.00
N GLU A 18 -15.50 -14.56 12.10
CA GLU A 18 -15.16 -14.87 10.71
C GLU A 18 -16.26 -14.44 9.75
N TRP A 19 -15.86 -14.07 8.54
CA TRP A 19 -16.77 -13.80 7.43
C TRP A 19 -16.44 -14.73 6.28
N GLN A 20 -17.44 -15.49 5.84
CA GLN A 20 -17.35 -16.36 4.67
C GLN A 20 -17.82 -15.59 3.43
N ALA A 21 -16.99 -15.53 2.41
CA ALA A 21 -17.34 -14.95 1.11
C ALA A 21 -17.37 -16.01 0.01
N ASP A 22 -17.97 -15.69 -1.13
CA ASP A 22 -18.05 -16.59 -2.28
C ASP A 22 -16.79 -16.51 -3.16
N LEU A 23 -16.19 -15.30 -3.27
CA LEU A 23 -15.03 -15.06 -4.12
C LEU A 23 -13.70 -15.15 -3.34
N PRO A 24 -12.61 -15.56 -4.02
CA PRO A 24 -11.29 -15.49 -3.46
C PRO A 24 -10.97 -14.05 -2.99
N PRO A 25 -10.13 -13.89 -1.95
CA PRO A 25 -9.74 -12.56 -1.53
C PRO A 25 -8.86 -11.91 -2.60
N GLY A 26 -9.04 -10.61 -2.78
CA GLY A 26 -7.98 -9.73 -3.21
C GLY A 26 -6.93 -9.62 -2.10
N THR A 27 -6.37 -8.46 -1.88
CA THR A 27 -5.26 -8.30 -0.92
C THR A 27 -5.66 -7.57 0.35
N ALA A 28 -6.58 -6.61 0.29
CA ALA A 28 -6.91 -5.72 1.39
C ALA A 28 -8.29 -6.00 2.01
N ALA A 29 -8.42 -5.77 3.32
CA ALA A 29 -9.72 -5.76 4.00
C ALA A 29 -9.68 -4.85 5.23
N TYR A 30 -10.79 -4.17 5.56
CA TYR A 30 -10.94 -3.22 6.67
C TYR A 30 -12.18 -3.55 7.50
N LEU A 31 -12.07 -3.43 8.82
CA LEU A 31 -13.22 -3.48 9.71
C LEU A 31 -13.61 -2.06 10.07
N LEU A 32 -14.81 -1.65 9.69
CA LEU A 32 -15.35 -0.32 9.96
C LEU A 32 -15.95 -0.23 11.37
N ASP A 33 -16.13 1.00 11.87
CA ASP A 33 -16.65 1.27 13.23
C ASP A 33 -18.04 0.67 13.48
N ASP A 34 -18.85 0.53 12.45
CA ASP A 34 -20.19 -0.08 12.53
C ASP A 34 -20.17 -1.62 12.48
N GLY A 35 -18.99 -2.23 12.36
CA GLY A 35 -18.80 -3.68 12.25
C GLY A 35 -18.86 -4.21 10.81
N THR A 36 -18.98 -3.35 9.82
CA THR A 36 -18.90 -3.75 8.41
C THR A 36 -17.49 -4.19 8.06
N LEU A 37 -17.35 -5.37 7.46
CA LEU A 37 -16.12 -5.80 6.80
C LEU A 37 -16.11 -5.28 5.36
N LEU A 38 -15.18 -4.41 5.03
CA LEU A 38 -14.87 -4.02 3.66
C LEU A 38 -13.68 -4.81 3.16
N ARG A 39 -13.79 -5.49 2.01
CA ARG A 39 -12.69 -6.32 1.47
C ARG A 39 -12.55 -6.20 -0.04
N ALA A 40 -11.32 -6.31 -0.53
CA ALA A 40 -11.06 -6.60 -1.93
C ALA A 40 -11.36 -8.08 -2.23
N ALA A 41 -11.87 -8.34 -3.43
CA ALA A 41 -12.09 -9.69 -3.93
C ALA A 41 -11.50 -9.86 -5.35
N ASP A 42 -11.03 -11.06 -5.66
CA ASP A 42 -10.53 -11.40 -7.00
C ASP A 42 -11.72 -11.77 -7.89
N SER A 43 -11.90 -11.01 -8.97
CA SER A 43 -12.94 -11.24 -9.97
C SER A 43 -12.73 -12.53 -10.77
N GLY A 44 -11.49 -13.06 -10.78
CA GLY A 44 -11.09 -14.16 -11.66
C GLY A 44 -11.00 -13.79 -13.15
N SER A 45 -11.08 -12.48 -13.46
CA SER A 45 -10.97 -11.98 -14.84
C SER A 45 -9.58 -12.28 -15.42
N PRO A 46 -9.48 -12.61 -16.73
CA PRO A 46 -8.19 -12.71 -17.40
C PRO A 46 -7.58 -11.35 -17.77
N ASN A 47 -8.36 -10.27 -17.69
CA ASN A 47 -7.90 -8.93 -18.03
C ASN A 47 -6.92 -8.41 -16.96
N LEU A 48 -5.87 -7.71 -17.39
CA LEU A 48 -4.85 -7.13 -16.51
C LEU A 48 -4.51 -8.09 -15.34
N ALA A 49 -4.16 -9.33 -15.68
CA ALA A 49 -3.94 -10.43 -14.73
C ALA A 49 -2.56 -10.35 -14.07
N GLY A 50 -2.28 -9.22 -13.41
CA GLY A 50 -1.05 -8.98 -12.66
C GLY A 50 -1.08 -9.52 -11.23
N THR A 51 0.07 -9.48 -10.55
CA THR A 51 0.18 -9.82 -9.14
C THR A 51 -0.62 -8.82 -8.30
N GLY A 52 -1.42 -9.31 -7.37
CA GLY A 52 -2.29 -8.47 -6.52
C GLY A 52 -3.62 -8.08 -7.19
N ALA A 53 -3.95 -8.68 -8.35
CA ALA A 53 -5.23 -8.46 -9.01
C ALA A 53 -6.40 -8.69 -8.05
N GLY A 54 -7.40 -7.81 -8.15
CA GLY A 54 -8.66 -7.85 -7.41
C GLY A 54 -9.83 -7.82 -8.39
N GLY A 55 -10.35 -6.63 -8.66
CA GLY A 55 -11.45 -6.40 -9.58
C GLY A 55 -12.77 -6.11 -8.88
N LEU A 56 -12.92 -6.46 -7.59
CA LEU A 56 -14.14 -6.17 -6.81
C LEU A 56 -13.82 -5.62 -5.43
N VAL A 57 -14.80 -4.87 -4.90
CA VAL A 57 -14.91 -4.52 -3.49
C VAL A 57 -16.23 -5.07 -2.96
N GLU A 58 -16.19 -5.70 -1.80
CA GLU A 58 -17.37 -6.26 -1.14
C GLU A 58 -17.47 -5.72 0.28
N ALA A 59 -18.68 -5.39 0.72
CA ALA A 59 -18.99 -5.01 2.09
C ALA A 59 -19.92 -6.05 2.72
N TYR A 60 -19.52 -6.58 3.87
CA TYR A 60 -20.28 -7.56 4.63
C TYR A 60 -20.69 -7.01 5.98
N ALA A 61 -21.95 -7.22 6.37
CA ALA A 61 -22.37 -6.96 7.73
C ALA A 61 -21.67 -7.90 8.73
N TRP A 62 -21.76 -7.56 10.01
CA TRP A 62 -21.22 -8.41 11.08
C TRP A 62 -21.75 -9.84 11.07
N ASP A 63 -23.01 -10.05 10.69
CA ASP A 63 -23.63 -11.38 10.60
C ASP A 63 -23.23 -12.19 9.35
N GLY A 64 -22.34 -11.65 8.52
CA GLY A 64 -21.85 -12.28 7.29
C GLY A 64 -22.72 -12.02 6.06
N SER A 65 -23.81 -11.24 6.15
CA SER A 65 -24.62 -10.90 4.99
C SER A 65 -23.91 -9.88 4.10
N LEU A 66 -23.92 -10.10 2.78
CA LEU A 66 -23.40 -9.15 1.80
C LEU A 66 -24.28 -7.90 1.73
N LEU A 67 -23.72 -6.73 2.02
CA LEU A 67 -24.43 -5.46 1.97
C LEU A 67 -24.43 -4.88 0.56
N TRP A 68 -23.25 -4.83 -0.07
CA TRP A 68 -23.05 -4.37 -1.44
C TRP A 68 -21.75 -4.92 -2.02
N SER A 69 -21.67 -4.88 -3.34
CA SER A 69 -20.46 -5.22 -4.10
C SER A 69 -20.30 -4.28 -5.28
N VAL A 70 -19.08 -3.83 -5.54
CA VAL A 70 -18.72 -2.96 -6.66
C VAL A 70 -17.65 -3.64 -7.48
N THR A 71 -17.87 -3.74 -8.80
CA THR A 71 -16.88 -4.24 -9.75
C THR A 71 -16.13 -3.06 -10.35
N TYR A 72 -14.79 -3.11 -10.28
CA TYR A 72 -13.89 -2.23 -11.02
C TYR A 72 -12.91 -3.09 -11.81
N ASP A 73 -13.42 -3.69 -12.89
CA ASP A 73 -12.74 -4.66 -13.74
C ASP A 73 -13.43 -4.68 -15.11
N ASP A 74 -12.72 -4.22 -16.14
CA ASP A 74 -13.12 -4.27 -17.52
C ASP A 74 -11.93 -4.60 -18.44
N GLU A 75 -12.05 -4.42 -19.75
CA GLU A 75 -10.98 -4.69 -20.72
C GLU A 75 -9.78 -3.74 -20.57
N THR A 76 -9.94 -2.61 -19.90
CA THR A 76 -8.97 -1.50 -19.82
C THR A 76 -8.58 -1.10 -18.41
N HIS A 77 -9.35 -1.51 -17.40
CA HIS A 77 -9.10 -1.16 -15.99
C HIS A 77 -9.31 -2.37 -15.10
N ARG A 78 -8.55 -2.47 -14.00
CA ARG A 78 -8.77 -3.45 -12.95
C ARG A 78 -8.22 -2.98 -11.62
N SER A 79 -9.05 -3.02 -10.56
CA SER A 79 -8.55 -2.74 -9.21
C SER A 79 -7.61 -3.83 -8.73
N HIS A 80 -6.62 -3.44 -7.93
CA HIS A 80 -5.60 -4.34 -7.40
C HIS A 80 -5.08 -3.87 -6.04
N HIS A 81 -4.32 -4.71 -5.37
CA HIS A 81 -3.57 -4.51 -4.12
C HIS A 81 -4.39 -3.89 -2.98
N ASP A 82 -4.76 -2.62 -3.00
CA ASP A 82 -5.27 -1.95 -1.82
C ASP A 82 -6.55 -1.15 -2.09
N LEU A 83 -7.29 -0.92 -1.03
CA LEU A 83 -8.45 -0.05 -0.97
C LEU A 83 -8.41 0.72 0.35
N GLU A 84 -9.08 1.87 0.42
CA GLU A 84 -9.20 2.65 1.66
C GLU A 84 -10.62 3.19 1.83
N PRO A 85 -11.30 2.89 2.95
CA PRO A 85 -12.61 3.44 3.24
C PRO A 85 -12.51 4.95 3.55
N LEU A 86 -13.38 5.73 2.93
CA LEU A 86 -13.47 7.16 3.17
C LEU A 86 -14.59 7.52 4.19
N PRO A 87 -14.43 8.63 4.92
CA PRO A 87 -15.44 9.07 5.89
C PRO A 87 -16.85 9.36 5.28
N ASN A 88 -16.92 9.62 3.97
CA ASN A 88 -18.17 9.84 3.24
C ASN A 88 -18.88 8.53 2.84
N GLY A 89 -18.30 7.37 3.16
CA GLY A 89 -18.81 6.05 2.82
C GLY A 89 -18.39 5.53 1.44
N ASN A 90 -17.64 6.30 0.67
CA ASN A 90 -17.01 5.86 -0.56
C ASN A 90 -15.72 5.09 -0.27
N VAL A 91 -15.10 4.55 -1.31
CA VAL A 91 -13.87 3.76 -1.21
C VAL A 91 -12.86 4.24 -2.25
N LEU A 92 -11.63 4.49 -1.81
CA LEU A 92 -10.49 4.65 -2.73
C LEU A 92 -9.97 3.29 -3.16
N LEU A 93 -9.61 3.15 -4.42
CA LEU A 93 -9.02 1.94 -5.00
C LEU A 93 -7.72 2.30 -5.72
N THR A 94 -6.72 1.43 -5.59
CA THR A 94 -5.66 1.34 -6.58
C THR A 94 -6.15 0.52 -7.76
N ALA A 95 -5.89 0.96 -8.97
CA ALA A 95 -6.25 0.22 -10.18
C ALA A 95 -5.19 0.38 -11.27
N TRP A 96 -5.07 -0.63 -12.14
CA TRP A 96 -4.33 -0.51 -13.38
C TRP A 96 -5.22 0.08 -14.47
N GLU A 97 -4.58 0.86 -15.33
CA GLU A 97 -5.12 1.33 -16.59
C GLU A 97 -4.30 0.74 -17.77
N LEU A 98 -4.94 0.19 -18.78
CA LEU A 98 -4.26 -0.35 -19.94
C LEU A 98 -3.92 0.77 -20.93
N ILE A 99 -2.62 0.97 -21.17
CA ILE A 99 -2.10 1.85 -22.22
C ILE A 99 -1.52 0.98 -23.35
N PRO A 100 -2.13 0.97 -24.55
CA PRO A 100 -1.62 0.22 -25.69
C PRO A 100 -0.22 0.67 -26.11
N ALA A 101 0.59 -0.26 -26.66
CA ALA A 101 1.95 0.03 -27.12
C ALA A 101 2.04 1.27 -28.01
N GLN A 102 1.11 1.43 -28.97
CA GLN A 102 1.11 2.57 -29.87
C GLN A 102 1.02 3.91 -29.09
N GLN A 103 0.19 3.97 -28.06
CA GLN A 103 0.02 5.16 -27.23
C GLN A 103 1.25 5.40 -26.35
N ALA A 104 1.81 4.36 -25.74
CA ALA A 104 3.00 4.46 -24.91
C ALA A 104 4.21 4.95 -25.73
N LEU A 105 4.42 4.39 -26.91
CA LEU A 105 5.51 4.80 -27.82
C LEU A 105 5.31 6.24 -28.31
N ALA A 106 4.08 6.64 -28.66
CA ALA A 106 3.78 8.01 -29.07
C ALA A 106 3.99 9.03 -27.95
N ALA A 107 3.93 8.61 -26.68
CA ALA A 107 4.23 9.43 -25.51
C ALA A 107 5.75 9.49 -25.19
N GLY A 108 6.60 8.72 -25.90
CA GLY A 108 8.05 8.69 -25.71
C GLY A 108 8.57 7.54 -24.85
N ARG A 109 7.73 6.49 -24.59
CA ARG A 109 8.21 5.25 -23.95
C ARG A 109 9.29 4.60 -24.80
N ASP A 110 10.37 4.14 -24.20
CA ASP A 110 11.40 3.38 -24.88
C ASP A 110 10.85 2.02 -25.36
N PRO A 111 10.93 1.71 -26.66
CA PRO A 111 10.51 0.41 -27.19
C PRO A 111 11.19 -0.79 -26.50
N LEU A 112 12.41 -0.62 -26.01
CA LEU A 112 13.15 -1.66 -25.28
C LEU A 112 12.58 -1.94 -23.88
N LEU A 113 11.71 -1.09 -23.40
CA LEU A 113 11.06 -1.21 -22.09
C LEU A 113 9.57 -1.61 -22.20
N LEU A 114 9.15 -2.12 -23.37
CA LEU A 114 7.75 -2.43 -23.66
C LEU A 114 7.60 -3.86 -24.21
N ASP A 115 8.23 -4.83 -23.56
CA ASP A 115 8.28 -6.23 -24.01
C ASP A 115 6.89 -6.90 -24.05
N SER A 116 5.97 -6.50 -23.18
CA SER A 116 4.59 -7.01 -23.14
C SER A 116 3.71 -6.51 -24.29
N GLY A 117 4.12 -5.46 -25.00
CA GLY A 117 3.29 -4.80 -26.02
C GLY A 117 2.21 -3.87 -25.44
N GLU A 118 2.19 -3.65 -24.13
CA GLU A 118 1.28 -2.76 -23.42
C GLU A 118 1.92 -2.28 -22.11
N LEU A 119 1.39 -1.21 -21.51
CA LEU A 119 1.83 -0.66 -20.25
C LEU A 119 0.62 -0.50 -19.32
N TRP A 120 0.78 -0.84 -18.04
CA TRP A 120 -0.26 -0.71 -17.03
C TRP A 120 0.20 0.27 -15.93
N PRO A 121 0.14 1.59 -16.16
CA PRO A 121 0.28 2.56 -15.09
C PRO A 121 -0.87 2.44 -14.10
N ASP A 122 -0.65 2.91 -12.89
CA ASP A 122 -1.69 2.95 -11.86
C ASP A 122 -2.57 4.18 -12.03
N GLU A 123 -3.82 4.03 -11.59
CA GLU A 123 -4.75 5.11 -11.30
C GLU A 123 -5.30 4.93 -9.88
N ILE A 124 -5.73 6.03 -9.29
CA ILE A 124 -6.44 6.04 -8.01
C ILE A 124 -7.85 6.55 -8.28
N VAL A 125 -8.84 5.78 -7.86
CA VAL A 125 -10.25 6.13 -8.08
C VAL A 125 -11.02 6.12 -6.78
N GLU A 126 -11.94 7.08 -6.61
CA GLU A 126 -12.95 7.04 -5.57
C GLU A 126 -14.25 6.51 -6.18
N VAL A 127 -14.76 5.43 -5.58
CA VAL A 127 -16.01 4.79 -6.00
C VAL A 127 -17.06 4.84 -4.89
N THR A 128 -18.32 5.05 -5.29
CA THR A 128 -19.45 4.96 -4.37
C THR A 128 -19.85 3.50 -4.14
N PRO A 129 -20.58 3.15 -3.06
CA PRO A 129 -21.20 1.84 -2.90
C PRO A 129 -22.15 1.44 -4.04
N GLY A 130 -22.59 2.40 -4.85
CA GLY A 130 -23.40 2.18 -6.06
C GLY A 130 -22.59 1.85 -7.31
N GLY A 131 -21.27 1.96 -7.27
CA GLY A 131 -20.37 1.68 -8.37
C GLY A 131 -20.02 2.89 -9.25
N ASP A 132 -20.45 4.09 -8.89
CA ASP A 132 -20.09 5.30 -9.63
C ASP A 132 -18.67 5.75 -9.27
N VAL A 133 -17.84 6.03 -10.28
CA VAL A 133 -16.56 6.71 -10.10
C VAL A 133 -16.81 8.21 -9.95
N VAL A 134 -16.48 8.77 -8.78
CA VAL A 134 -16.74 10.18 -8.45
C VAL A 134 -15.48 11.05 -8.46
N TRP A 135 -14.31 10.43 -8.34
CA TRP A 135 -13.01 11.09 -8.45
C TRP A 135 -11.97 10.14 -9.05
N ARG A 136 -10.96 10.72 -9.73
CA ARG A 136 -9.87 9.95 -10.36
C ARG A 136 -8.60 10.78 -10.47
N TRP A 137 -7.45 10.13 -10.20
CA TRP A 137 -6.11 10.58 -10.50
C TRP A 137 -5.36 9.49 -11.26
N ARG A 138 -4.61 9.82 -12.30
CA ARG A 138 -3.94 8.85 -13.18
C ARG A 138 -2.45 9.14 -13.27
N VAL A 139 -1.59 8.16 -13.04
CA VAL A 139 -0.14 8.28 -13.32
C VAL A 139 0.11 8.79 -14.73
N TRP A 140 -0.70 8.35 -15.71
CA TRP A 140 -0.55 8.71 -17.12
C TRP A 140 -0.69 10.20 -17.41
N ASP A 141 -1.37 10.95 -16.62
CA ASP A 141 -1.56 12.39 -16.77
C ASP A 141 -0.34 13.20 -16.25
N HIS A 142 0.56 12.56 -15.46
CA HIS A 142 1.67 13.20 -14.75
C HIS A 142 3.05 12.69 -15.20
N ILE A 143 3.15 12.13 -16.40
CA ILE A 143 4.42 11.62 -16.94
C ILE A 143 5.34 12.75 -17.44
N VAL A 144 6.64 12.46 -17.46
CA VAL A 144 7.70 13.24 -18.10
C VAL A 144 8.66 12.26 -18.78
N GLN A 145 9.30 12.66 -19.87
CA GLN A 145 10.33 11.86 -20.56
C GLN A 145 11.37 12.77 -21.25
N ASP A 146 12.61 12.35 -21.26
CA ASP A 146 13.72 13.10 -21.89
C ASP A 146 14.27 12.43 -23.15
N ARG A 147 13.62 11.34 -23.59
CA ARG A 147 14.07 10.49 -24.69
C ARG A 147 13.75 11.04 -26.09
N ASP A 148 12.52 11.52 -26.28
CA ASP A 148 12.03 11.96 -27.59
C ASP A 148 11.55 13.41 -27.53
N PRO A 149 12.33 14.36 -28.12
CA PRO A 149 11.98 15.78 -28.07
C PRO A 149 10.74 16.14 -28.89
N GLU A 150 10.30 15.28 -29.81
CA GLU A 150 9.11 15.52 -30.65
C GLU A 150 7.84 14.93 -29.99
N ALA A 151 7.98 14.05 -29.00
CA ALA A 151 6.84 13.44 -28.30
C ALA A 151 6.31 14.38 -27.20
N PRO A 152 5.03 14.21 -26.81
CA PRO A 152 4.45 14.89 -25.64
C PRO A 152 5.25 14.64 -24.35
N HIS A 153 5.08 15.54 -23.38
CA HIS A 153 5.70 15.43 -22.07
C HIS A 153 7.23 15.44 -22.06
N HIS A 154 7.85 15.92 -23.17
CA HIS A 154 9.30 16.06 -23.23
C HIS A 154 9.80 17.08 -22.19
N GLY A 155 10.76 16.66 -21.39
CA GLY A 155 11.41 17.44 -20.34
C GLY A 155 12.32 16.56 -19.49
N SER A 156 13.21 17.20 -18.74
CA SER A 156 14.08 16.47 -17.80
C SER A 156 13.30 16.03 -16.56
N PRO A 157 13.30 14.76 -16.18
CA PRO A 157 12.74 14.33 -14.90
C PRO A 157 13.31 15.07 -13.70
N ALA A 158 14.61 15.44 -13.77
CA ALA A 158 15.27 16.18 -12.71
C ALA A 158 14.75 17.62 -12.58
N ASP A 159 14.24 18.23 -13.64
CA ASP A 159 13.68 19.59 -13.62
C ASP A 159 12.18 19.59 -13.25
N ALA A 160 11.53 18.42 -13.33
CA ALA A 160 10.12 18.23 -13.01
C ALA A 160 9.94 17.15 -11.93
N PRO A 161 10.44 17.36 -10.68
CA PRO A 161 10.45 16.31 -9.65
C PRO A 161 9.05 15.88 -9.16
N GLY A 162 8.01 16.65 -9.44
CA GLY A 162 6.61 16.26 -9.21
C GLY A 162 6.05 15.36 -10.30
N ARG A 163 6.81 15.07 -11.37
CA ARG A 163 6.38 14.21 -12.47
C ARG A 163 7.06 12.85 -12.47
N ILE A 164 6.45 11.90 -13.14
CA ILE A 164 6.82 10.49 -13.15
C ILE A 164 7.57 10.20 -14.45
N ASP A 165 8.84 9.79 -14.34
CA ASP A 165 9.67 9.46 -15.50
C ASP A 165 9.10 8.24 -16.22
N LEU A 166 8.59 8.46 -17.45
CA LEU A 166 7.99 7.43 -18.29
C LEU A 166 8.97 6.28 -18.59
N ASN A 167 10.26 6.53 -18.56
CA ASN A 167 11.30 5.56 -18.89
C ASN A 167 12.04 4.98 -17.68
N HIS A 168 11.62 5.35 -16.46
CA HIS A 168 12.11 4.67 -15.26
C HIS A 168 11.59 3.22 -15.19
N VAL A 169 12.44 2.31 -14.79
CA VAL A 169 12.10 0.89 -14.56
C VAL A 169 12.75 0.39 -13.29
N LEU A 170 12.07 -0.52 -12.61
CA LEU A 170 12.61 -1.22 -11.46
C LEU A 170 13.77 -2.12 -11.90
N GLU A 171 15.00 -1.78 -11.54
CA GLU A 171 16.16 -2.63 -11.73
C GLU A 171 16.18 -3.75 -10.67
N LEU A 172 15.62 -4.90 -11.01
CA LEU A 172 15.81 -6.12 -10.25
C LEU A 172 16.85 -7.00 -10.96
N PRO A 173 17.66 -7.81 -10.23
CA PRO A 173 18.53 -8.78 -10.87
C PRO A 173 17.68 -9.71 -11.76
N LEU A 174 18.00 -9.79 -13.03
CA LEU A 174 17.31 -10.51 -14.11
C LEU A 174 17.06 -12.01 -13.87
N LYS A 175 17.37 -12.55 -12.69
CA LYS A 175 17.28 -13.98 -12.34
C LYS A 175 16.36 -14.27 -11.16
N SER A 176 15.56 -13.31 -10.69
CA SER A 176 14.60 -13.64 -9.64
C SER A 176 13.32 -14.18 -10.28
N GLU A 177 12.81 -15.30 -9.76
CA GLU A 177 11.47 -15.82 -10.09
C GLU A 177 10.35 -14.76 -9.92
N GLN A 178 10.66 -13.66 -9.25
CA GLN A 178 9.77 -12.51 -9.05
C GLN A 178 9.68 -11.55 -10.26
N ALA A 179 10.69 -11.54 -11.14
CA ALA A 179 10.62 -10.74 -12.37
C ALA A 179 9.54 -11.28 -13.32
N ASP A 180 9.34 -12.60 -13.33
CA ASP A 180 8.32 -13.27 -14.14
C ASP A 180 6.90 -13.15 -13.53
N LEU A 181 6.80 -12.88 -12.21
CA LEU A 181 5.53 -12.72 -11.49
C LEU A 181 4.96 -11.30 -11.56
N LEU A 182 5.80 -10.33 -11.84
CA LEU A 182 5.38 -8.96 -12.07
C LEU A 182 5.02 -8.82 -13.54
N GLY A 183 3.84 -9.08 -13.98
CA GLY A 183 3.49 -8.91 -15.39
C GLY A 183 4.28 -7.76 -16.01
N ALA A 184 5.02 -7.99 -17.10
CA ALA A 184 5.97 -7.02 -17.67
C ALA A 184 5.32 -5.65 -18.01
N ALA A 185 3.99 -5.60 -18.01
CA ALA A 185 3.18 -4.41 -18.20
C ALA A 185 2.98 -3.58 -16.91
N SER A 186 2.96 -4.18 -15.71
CA SER A 186 2.72 -3.47 -14.44
C SER A 186 3.94 -2.62 -14.08
N TRP A 187 3.86 -1.33 -14.39
CA TRP A 187 5.00 -0.43 -14.39
C TRP A 187 5.21 0.28 -13.05
N THR A 188 4.21 1.02 -12.58
CA THR A 188 4.32 1.80 -11.34
C THR A 188 4.06 0.97 -10.10
N HIS A 189 3.20 -0.04 -10.21
CA HIS A 189 2.93 -1.06 -9.21
C HIS A 189 2.70 -0.47 -7.82
N VAL A 190 1.68 0.41 -7.72
CA VAL A 190 1.25 0.96 -6.43
C VAL A 190 0.62 -0.16 -5.61
N ASN A 191 1.24 -0.52 -4.49
CA ASN A 191 0.86 -1.68 -3.68
C ASN A 191 0.22 -1.34 -2.34
N SER A 192 0.13 -0.07 -1.99
CA SER A 192 -0.71 0.40 -0.89
C SER A 192 -1.11 1.84 -1.09
N LEU A 193 -2.24 2.20 -0.50
CA LEU A 193 -2.71 3.57 -0.36
C LEU A 193 -3.20 3.80 1.07
N ASP A 194 -3.11 5.05 1.53
CA ASP A 194 -3.61 5.51 2.83
C ASP A 194 -4.13 6.94 2.70
N TYR A 195 -5.15 7.32 3.48
CA TYR A 195 -5.85 8.59 3.34
C TYR A 195 -5.81 9.42 4.63
N ASP A 196 -5.27 10.63 4.53
CA ASP A 196 -5.37 11.63 5.60
C ASP A 196 -6.59 12.53 5.42
N ALA A 197 -7.67 12.20 6.12
CA ALA A 197 -8.94 12.94 6.06
C ALA A 197 -8.83 14.41 6.54
N ARG A 198 -7.82 14.77 7.34
CA ARG A 198 -7.65 16.15 7.83
C ARG A 198 -7.03 17.06 6.80
N ARG A 199 -6.22 16.49 5.91
CA ARG A 199 -5.46 17.22 4.89
C ARG A 199 -6.01 16.99 3.49
N ASP A 200 -6.91 16.00 3.35
CA ASP A 200 -7.46 15.52 2.08
C ASP A 200 -6.36 15.07 1.11
N LEU A 201 -5.43 14.25 1.64
CA LEU A 201 -4.26 13.76 0.91
C LEU A 201 -4.27 12.23 0.84
N ILE A 202 -3.75 11.70 -0.26
CA ILE A 202 -3.52 10.27 -0.44
C ILE A 202 -2.01 9.99 -0.44
N LEU A 203 -1.59 9.03 0.38
CA LEU A 203 -0.24 8.46 0.39
C LEU A 203 -0.25 7.16 -0.41
N LEU A 204 0.72 7.00 -1.30
CA LEU A 204 0.87 5.84 -2.18
C LEU A 204 2.24 5.19 -1.98
N SER A 205 2.31 3.87 -2.04
CA SER A 205 3.56 3.12 -2.11
C SER A 205 3.76 2.57 -3.52
N SER A 206 4.61 3.21 -4.31
CA SER A 206 4.97 2.75 -5.66
C SER A 206 6.19 1.81 -5.59
N ARG A 207 5.93 0.51 -5.68
CA ARG A 207 6.98 -0.51 -5.67
C ARG A 207 7.86 -0.43 -6.93
N GLY A 208 7.28 -0.12 -8.08
CA GLY A 208 8.00 0.00 -9.35
C GLY A 208 9.02 1.13 -9.35
N PHE A 209 8.78 2.20 -8.60
CA PHE A 209 9.69 3.33 -8.43
C PHE A 209 10.54 3.23 -7.16
N GLN A 210 10.18 2.31 -6.26
CA GLN A 210 10.81 2.18 -4.93
C GLN A 210 10.69 3.49 -4.15
N GLU A 211 9.50 4.08 -4.19
CA GLU A 211 9.15 5.35 -3.58
C GLU A 211 7.79 5.31 -2.89
N ILE A 212 7.59 6.24 -2.00
CA ILE A 212 6.26 6.67 -1.56
C ILE A 212 5.94 8.00 -2.19
N TRP A 213 4.67 8.24 -2.52
CA TRP A 213 4.17 9.44 -3.16
C TRP A 213 3.02 10.05 -2.36
N ILE A 214 2.86 11.35 -2.41
CA ILE A 214 1.66 12.03 -1.88
C ILE A 214 1.02 12.83 -3.01
N ILE A 215 -0.30 12.68 -3.14
CA ILE A 215 -1.16 13.40 -4.09
C ILE A 215 -2.28 14.13 -3.36
N ASP A 216 -2.82 15.16 -4.01
CA ASP A 216 -3.92 15.99 -3.49
C ASP A 216 -5.27 15.44 -3.93
N HIS A 217 -6.03 14.88 -2.99
CA HIS A 217 -7.39 14.40 -3.23
C HIS A 217 -8.42 15.53 -3.20
N GLY A 218 -8.10 16.68 -2.58
CA GLY A 218 -8.99 17.86 -2.52
C GLY A 218 -9.21 18.54 -3.87
N LEU A 219 -8.52 18.12 -4.92
CA LEU A 219 -8.71 18.61 -6.29
C LEU A 219 -9.94 17.95 -6.94
N SER A 220 -10.64 18.69 -7.80
CA SER A 220 -11.59 18.02 -8.72
C SER A 220 -10.84 17.09 -9.68
N THR A 221 -11.49 16.03 -10.19
CA THR A 221 -10.91 15.12 -11.22
C THR A 221 -10.28 15.90 -12.38
N GLN A 222 -10.91 16.97 -12.86
CA GLN A 222 -10.35 17.79 -13.93
C GLN A 222 -9.05 18.50 -13.52
N ALA A 223 -8.99 19.02 -12.29
CA ALA A 223 -7.77 19.68 -11.79
C ALA A 223 -6.68 18.64 -11.47
N ALA A 224 -7.06 17.48 -10.97
CA ALA A 224 -6.18 16.35 -10.69
C ALA A 224 -5.52 15.77 -11.95
N ALA A 225 -6.17 15.87 -13.11
CA ALA A 225 -5.58 15.47 -14.40
C ALA A 225 -4.61 16.53 -14.99
N GLY A 226 -4.51 17.68 -14.36
CA GLY A 226 -3.62 18.78 -14.82
C GLY A 226 -2.38 18.92 -13.93
N PRO A 227 -1.56 19.97 -14.17
CA PRO A 227 -0.34 20.19 -13.39
C PRO A 227 -0.53 20.38 -11.87
N ALA A 228 -1.76 20.71 -11.44
CA ALA A 228 -2.09 20.77 -10.01
C ALA A 228 -2.09 19.38 -9.34
N GLY A 229 -2.33 18.31 -10.11
CA GLY A 229 -2.29 16.94 -9.64
C GLY A 229 -0.91 16.28 -9.71
N ASP A 230 0.16 17.00 -10.09
CA ASP A 230 1.52 16.47 -10.02
C ASP A 230 1.83 16.07 -8.56
N LEU A 231 2.76 15.12 -8.36
CA LEU A 231 3.13 14.65 -7.03
C LEU A 231 3.54 15.81 -6.12
N LEU A 232 2.87 15.94 -4.98
CA LEU A 232 3.24 16.91 -3.94
C LEU A 232 4.56 16.51 -3.25
N PHE A 233 4.77 15.22 -3.12
CA PHE A 233 5.90 14.64 -2.40
C PHE A 233 6.24 13.26 -2.99
N ARG A 234 7.53 12.96 -2.97
CA ARG A 234 8.05 11.62 -3.25
C ARG A 234 9.30 11.37 -2.43
N TRP A 235 9.49 10.13 -1.96
CA TRP A 235 10.63 9.78 -1.14
C TRP A 235 10.99 8.30 -1.28
N GLY A 236 12.29 8.00 -1.23
CA GLY A 236 12.80 6.64 -1.20
C GLY A 236 13.85 6.36 -2.27
N ASN A 237 13.69 6.87 -3.49
CA ASN A 237 14.62 6.64 -4.59
C ASN A 237 14.83 7.89 -5.44
N PRO A 238 15.71 8.81 -5.07
CA PRO A 238 15.89 10.04 -5.84
C PRO A 238 16.48 9.81 -7.25
N ALA A 239 17.05 8.64 -7.53
CA ALA A 239 17.49 8.27 -8.87
C ALA A 239 16.30 8.14 -9.84
N ALA A 240 15.10 7.77 -9.35
CA ALA A 240 13.89 7.60 -10.15
C ALA A 240 13.40 8.91 -10.82
N TYR A 241 13.90 10.06 -10.38
CA TYR A 241 13.63 11.36 -10.98
C TYR A 241 14.91 12.17 -11.26
N GLY A 242 16.02 11.46 -11.50
CA GLY A 242 17.28 12.06 -11.95
C GLY A 242 18.01 12.93 -10.92
N ARG A 243 17.67 12.83 -9.62
CA ARG A 243 18.25 13.65 -8.55
C ARG A 243 18.99 12.87 -7.48
N GLY A 244 19.62 11.78 -7.87
CA GLY A 244 20.39 10.95 -6.96
C GLY A 244 21.01 9.75 -7.67
N THR A 245 21.55 8.85 -6.87
CA THR A 245 22.17 7.60 -7.31
C THR A 245 21.63 6.43 -6.47
N PHE A 246 21.99 5.22 -6.80
CA PHE A 246 21.64 4.04 -6.01
C PHE A 246 22.10 4.15 -4.54
N GLN A 247 23.18 4.89 -4.25
CA GLN A 247 23.66 5.09 -2.88
C GLN A 247 22.74 5.98 -2.05
N ASP A 248 21.92 6.80 -2.70
CA ASP A 248 20.98 7.71 -2.05
C ASP A 248 19.62 7.04 -1.80
N GLN A 249 19.41 5.84 -2.36
CA GLN A 249 18.17 5.09 -2.25
C GLN A 249 17.94 4.56 -0.82
N GLN A 250 16.73 4.76 -0.31
CA GLN A 250 16.31 4.38 1.03
C GLN A 250 15.32 3.20 1.02
N LEU A 251 14.44 3.13 0.01
CA LEU A 251 13.41 2.11 -0.14
C LEU A 251 13.80 1.06 -1.17
N PHE A 252 13.48 -0.20 -0.88
CA PHE A 252 13.81 -1.35 -1.71
C PHE A 252 12.60 -2.28 -1.78
N VAL A 253 11.77 -2.14 -2.81
CA VAL A 253 10.53 -2.86 -3.10
C VAL A 253 9.53 -2.88 -1.92
N GLN A 254 9.40 -1.76 -1.24
CA GLN A 254 8.59 -1.54 -0.04
C GLN A 254 7.11 -1.86 -0.26
N HIS A 255 6.41 -2.05 0.87
CA HIS A 255 4.95 -2.23 0.96
C HIS A 255 4.38 -1.42 2.12
N ASP A 256 3.07 -1.21 2.09
CA ASP A 256 2.25 -0.73 3.20
C ASP A 256 2.79 0.57 3.82
N ALA A 257 2.90 1.62 2.99
CA ALA A 257 3.14 2.96 3.48
C ALA A 257 1.85 3.52 4.09
N GLN A 258 1.93 4.02 5.32
CA GLN A 258 0.78 4.60 6.01
C GLN A 258 1.19 5.76 6.89
N TRP A 259 0.29 6.73 7.08
CA TRP A 259 0.48 7.73 8.13
C TRP A 259 0.33 7.10 9.50
N VAL A 260 1.13 7.55 10.43
CA VAL A 260 0.95 7.21 11.84
C VAL A 260 -0.31 7.89 12.35
N ASP A 261 -1.25 7.09 12.84
CA ASP A 261 -2.56 7.51 13.30
C ASP A 261 -2.54 8.62 14.37
N ALA A 262 -3.58 9.45 14.36
CA ALA A 262 -3.82 10.39 15.45
C ALA A 262 -3.96 9.65 16.78
N GLY A 263 -3.27 10.15 17.81
CA GLY A 263 -3.23 9.52 19.15
C GLY A 263 -2.10 8.51 19.32
N CYS A 264 -1.36 8.17 18.26
CA CYS A 264 -0.13 7.38 18.38
C CYS A 264 1.10 8.29 18.46
N PRO A 265 2.18 7.90 19.16
CA PRO A 265 3.46 8.61 19.09
C PRO A 265 3.99 8.66 17.65
N GLY A 266 4.35 9.86 17.20
CA GLY A 266 4.74 10.11 15.82
C GLY A 266 3.56 10.44 14.88
N ALA A 267 2.37 10.75 15.42
CA ALA A 267 1.18 11.05 14.62
C ALA A 267 1.45 12.04 13.47
N GLY A 268 1.12 11.63 12.25
CA GLY A 268 1.36 12.37 11.02
C GLY A 268 2.69 12.08 10.34
N ASN A 269 3.61 11.33 10.97
CA ASN A 269 4.76 10.72 10.31
C ASN A 269 4.30 9.60 9.37
N ILE A 270 5.20 9.14 8.52
CA ILE A 270 4.93 8.02 7.59
C ILE A 270 5.71 6.80 8.04
N LEU A 271 5.02 5.68 8.18
CA LEU A 271 5.58 4.37 8.49
C LEU A 271 5.56 3.50 7.23
N VAL A 272 6.65 2.76 6.97
CA VAL A 272 6.79 1.94 5.75
C VAL A 272 7.44 0.61 6.09
N PHE A 273 6.90 -0.50 5.58
CA PHE A 273 7.61 -1.78 5.57
C PHE A 273 8.54 -1.84 4.36
N ASN A 274 9.84 -1.72 4.60
CA ASN A 274 10.88 -1.79 3.58
C ASN A 274 11.33 -3.24 3.41
N ASN A 275 10.85 -3.93 2.37
CA ASN A 275 11.17 -5.34 2.13
C ASN A 275 12.66 -5.59 1.96
N GLY A 276 13.40 -4.62 1.42
CA GLY A 276 14.86 -4.65 1.44
C GLY A 276 15.49 -5.60 0.45
N THR A 277 14.77 -6.00 -0.61
CA THR A 277 15.31 -6.81 -1.70
C THR A 277 16.36 -6.02 -2.47
N ASN A 278 17.52 -6.59 -2.67
CA ASN A 278 18.67 -6.00 -3.41
C ASN A 278 19.28 -4.74 -2.79
N ARG A 279 19.03 -4.44 -1.51
CA ARG A 279 19.79 -3.38 -0.83
C ARG A 279 21.28 -3.76 -0.74
N GLY A 280 22.15 -2.77 -0.72
CA GLY A 280 23.58 -2.99 -0.51
C GLY A 280 23.83 -3.76 0.81
N GLY A 281 24.67 -4.77 0.78
CA GLY A 281 25.02 -5.56 1.99
C GLY A 281 24.15 -6.78 2.24
N GLY A 282 23.20 -7.12 1.36
CA GLY A 282 22.32 -8.29 1.44
C GLY A 282 20.86 -7.95 1.69
N SER A 283 19.95 -8.88 1.32
CA SER A 283 18.52 -8.68 1.47
C SER A 283 18.08 -8.95 2.91
N TYR A 284 17.38 -7.99 3.51
CA TYR A 284 16.69 -8.10 4.79
C TYR A 284 15.61 -7.03 4.89
N SER A 285 14.54 -7.30 5.60
CA SER A 285 13.44 -6.35 5.78
C SER A 285 13.66 -5.46 7.00
N SER A 286 13.11 -4.26 6.92
CA SER A 286 13.10 -3.30 8.02
C SER A 286 11.78 -2.53 8.03
N VAL A 287 11.41 -1.98 9.17
CA VAL A 287 10.34 -0.99 9.26
C VAL A 287 10.99 0.37 9.50
N ILE A 288 10.60 1.37 8.74
CA ILE A 288 11.14 2.71 8.86
C ILE A 288 10.03 3.72 9.11
N GLU A 289 10.34 4.76 9.86
CA GLU A 289 9.49 5.91 10.07
C GLU A 289 10.21 7.16 9.58
N ILE A 290 9.53 7.96 8.76
CA ILE A 290 10.02 9.26 8.33
C ILE A 290 9.14 10.37 8.91
N ASP A 291 9.75 11.47 9.29
CA ASP A 291 9.03 12.72 9.55
C ASP A 291 8.48 13.21 8.21
N GLY A 292 7.16 13.31 8.09
CA GLY A 292 6.50 13.82 6.89
C GLY A 292 6.70 15.33 6.79
N PRO A 293 7.84 15.82 6.24
CA PRO A 293 8.21 17.21 6.33
C PRO A 293 7.27 18.06 5.49
N ARG A 294 6.60 18.99 6.15
CA ARG A 294 5.71 19.95 5.50
C ARG A 294 6.08 21.36 5.93
N LEU A 295 6.22 22.25 4.95
CA LEU A 295 6.41 23.66 5.24
C LEU A 295 5.12 24.29 5.81
N PRO A 296 5.22 25.42 6.56
CA PRO A 296 4.03 26.09 7.10
C PRO A 296 2.99 26.51 6.05
N ASN A 297 3.41 26.73 4.80
CA ASN A 297 2.52 27.04 3.67
C ASN A 297 1.85 25.81 3.05
N GLY A 298 2.16 24.61 3.54
CA GLY A 298 1.60 23.37 3.05
C GLY A 298 2.46 22.61 2.04
N ASP A 299 3.52 23.21 1.52
CA ASP A 299 4.42 22.57 0.54
C ASP A 299 5.36 21.56 1.21
N TYR A 300 5.90 20.66 0.40
CA TYR A 300 6.95 19.73 0.80
C TYR A 300 8.32 20.26 0.38
N PRO A 301 9.28 20.35 1.31
CA PRO A 301 10.57 20.99 1.00
C PRO A 301 11.44 20.10 0.12
N LEU A 302 12.06 20.71 -0.89
CA LEU A 302 13.20 20.13 -1.59
C LEU A 302 14.48 20.53 -0.84
N SER A 303 15.21 19.55 -0.31
CA SER A 303 16.49 19.75 0.35
C SER A 303 17.62 19.29 -0.58
N SER A 304 18.49 20.23 -0.98
CA SER A 304 19.62 19.95 -1.89
C SER A 304 19.20 19.30 -3.22
N GLY A 305 17.98 19.60 -3.70
CA GLY A 305 17.44 19.05 -4.94
C GLY A 305 16.58 17.80 -4.80
N THR A 306 16.54 17.17 -3.63
CA THR A 306 15.67 16.01 -3.32
C THR A 306 14.62 16.38 -2.29
N PHE A 307 13.54 15.59 -2.18
CA PHE A 307 12.57 15.78 -1.12
C PHE A 307 13.18 15.37 0.24
N ALA A 308 12.91 16.17 1.27
CA ALA A 308 13.29 15.86 2.65
C ALA A 308 12.34 14.83 3.26
N PRO A 309 12.71 14.09 4.34
CA PRO A 309 13.99 14.17 5.03
C PRO A 309 15.11 13.37 4.32
N PRO A 310 16.38 13.57 4.68
CA PRO A 310 17.49 12.83 4.08
C PRO A 310 17.54 11.36 4.49
N GLY A 311 16.76 10.95 5.48
CA GLY A 311 16.68 9.59 5.97
C GLY A 311 15.59 9.41 7.04
N PRO A 312 15.37 8.17 7.50
CA PRO A 312 14.37 7.87 8.52
C PRO A 312 14.76 8.44 9.89
N ILE A 313 13.75 8.77 10.71
CA ILE A 313 13.90 9.16 12.11
C ILE A 313 13.90 7.95 13.05
N TRP A 314 13.33 6.82 12.62
CA TRP A 314 13.34 5.56 13.34
C TRP A 314 13.43 4.41 12.34
N THR A 315 14.15 3.36 12.74
CA THR A 315 14.27 2.13 11.96
C THR A 315 14.27 0.93 12.89
N TYR A 316 13.43 -0.04 12.60
CA TYR A 316 13.53 -1.37 13.17
C TYR A 316 14.17 -2.32 12.17
N THR A 317 15.14 -3.08 12.65
CA THR A 317 15.76 -4.21 11.95
C THR A 317 15.90 -5.35 12.94
N ALA A 318 15.57 -6.55 12.54
CA ALA A 318 15.76 -7.72 13.41
C ALA A 318 17.24 -7.98 13.69
N ASP A 319 17.54 -8.69 14.75
CA ASP A 319 18.91 -9.12 15.11
C ASP A 319 18.98 -10.65 15.14
N PRO A 320 19.77 -11.30 14.26
CA PRO A 320 20.49 -10.70 13.12
C PRO A 320 19.51 -10.19 12.02
N PRO A 321 19.91 -9.23 11.17
CA PRO A 321 19.05 -8.66 10.13
C PRO A 321 18.41 -9.71 9.21
N SER A 322 19.12 -10.75 8.86
CA SER A 322 18.64 -11.87 8.02
C SER A 322 17.54 -12.72 8.66
N SER A 323 17.26 -12.54 9.95
CA SER A 323 16.16 -13.26 10.63
C SER A 323 14.77 -12.70 10.31
N MET A 324 14.68 -11.56 9.60
CA MET A 324 13.45 -11.01 9.08
C MET A 324 13.65 -10.57 7.63
N TYR A 325 13.16 -11.39 6.71
CA TYR A 325 13.17 -11.06 5.29
C TYR A 325 11.89 -11.54 4.62
N ALA A 326 11.11 -10.59 4.15
CA ALA A 326 9.94 -10.81 3.30
C ALA A 326 10.19 -10.10 1.96
N ALA A 327 10.33 -10.84 0.90
CA ALA A 327 10.64 -10.28 -0.42
C ALA A 327 9.46 -9.52 -1.05
N PHE A 328 8.24 -9.72 -0.54
CA PHE A 328 6.97 -9.12 -0.98
C PHE A 328 5.95 -9.19 0.15
N LEU A 329 4.78 -8.56 -0.02
CA LEU A 329 3.75 -8.42 1.02
C LEU A 329 4.30 -7.67 2.25
N SER A 330 3.62 -7.81 3.37
CA SER A 330 4.03 -7.30 4.68
C SER A 330 3.62 -5.84 4.92
N GLY A 331 3.62 -5.46 6.18
CA GLY A 331 3.24 -4.13 6.61
C GLY A 331 3.63 -3.86 8.05
N ALA A 332 3.36 -2.63 8.50
CA ALA A 332 3.60 -2.25 9.89
C ALA A 332 2.61 -1.18 10.33
N GLN A 333 2.22 -1.20 11.61
CA GLN A 333 1.32 -0.21 12.20
C GLN A 333 1.90 0.31 13.51
N ARG A 334 1.92 1.64 13.69
CA ARG A 334 2.23 2.26 14.98
C ARG A 334 1.03 2.13 15.91
N LEU A 335 1.26 1.71 17.14
CA LEU A 335 0.23 1.53 18.16
C LEU A 335 0.19 2.70 19.15
N ALA A 336 -0.95 2.89 19.81
CA ALA A 336 -1.15 3.98 20.76
C ALA A 336 -0.18 3.94 21.97
N ASN A 337 0.28 2.73 22.37
CA ASN A 337 1.29 2.56 23.41
C ASN A 337 2.73 2.89 22.96
N GLY A 338 2.91 3.28 21.68
CA GLY A 338 4.21 3.60 21.10
C GLY A 338 4.94 2.42 20.47
N ASN A 339 4.47 1.19 20.68
CA ASN A 339 5.01 0.01 20.02
C ASN A 339 4.64 0.00 18.52
N THR A 340 5.27 -0.88 17.78
CA THR A 340 4.98 -1.10 16.36
C THR A 340 4.58 -2.55 16.15
N LEU A 341 3.40 -2.78 15.61
CA LEU A 341 3.00 -4.08 15.07
C LEU A 341 3.66 -4.25 13.71
N ILE A 342 4.32 -5.38 13.50
CA ILE A 342 4.98 -5.73 12.24
C ILE A 342 4.39 -7.03 11.71
N CYS A 343 3.95 -7.02 10.46
CA CYS A 343 3.50 -8.18 9.72
C CYS A 343 4.62 -8.64 8.77
N ASN A 344 5.23 -9.79 9.04
CA ASN A 344 6.08 -10.51 8.10
C ASN A 344 5.18 -11.44 7.26
N GLY A 345 4.52 -10.84 6.27
CA GLY A 345 3.37 -11.44 5.60
C GLY A 345 3.65 -12.69 4.79
N VAL A 346 4.87 -12.85 4.27
CA VAL A 346 5.29 -14.06 3.54
C VAL A 346 5.20 -15.31 4.41
N PHE A 347 5.45 -15.16 5.71
CA PHE A 347 5.47 -16.25 6.70
C PHE A 347 4.25 -16.23 7.63
N GLY A 348 3.34 -15.25 7.47
CA GLY A 348 2.19 -15.07 8.37
C GLY A 348 2.60 -14.75 9.81
N GLU A 349 3.81 -14.24 10.02
CA GLU A 349 4.33 -13.91 11.35
C GLU A 349 4.01 -12.46 11.71
N LEU A 350 3.45 -12.26 12.87
CA LEU A 350 3.22 -10.93 13.46
C LEU A 350 4.09 -10.77 14.69
N ARG A 351 4.61 -9.57 14.88
CA ARG A 351 5.33 -9.21 16.11
C ARG A 351 5.03 -7.77 16.51
N GLU A 352 4.94 -7.54 17.82
CA GLU A 352 4.91 -6.20 18.37
C GLU A 352 6.28 -5.89 18.97
N VAL A 353 6.85 -4.75 18.59
CA VAL A 353 8.16 -4.31 19.04
C VAL A 353 8.05 -2.96 19.75
N THR A 354 8.84 -2.78 20.81
CA THR A 354 8.96 -1.49 21.49
C THR A 354 9.71 -0.46 20.63
N PRO A 355 9.66 0.84 20.94
CA PRO A 355 10.46 1.85 20.25
C PRO A 355 11.97 1.56 20.28
N LEU A 356 12.46 0.80 21.29
CA LEU A 356 13.84 0.37 21.42
C LEU A 356 14.16 -0.95 20.70
N GLY A 357 13.19 -1.52 19.96
CA GLY A 357 13.36 -2.75 19.16
C GLY A 357 13.16 -4.06 19.92
N GLY A 358 12.80 -4.02 21.22
CA GLY A 358 12.50 -5.23 21.99
C GLY A 358 11.15 -5.84 21.55
N THR A 359 11.11 -7.14 21.23
CA THR A 359 9.86 -7.84 20.93
C THR A 359 9.10 -8.14 22.21
N VAL A 360 7.82 -7.73 22.27
CA VAL A 360 6.94 -7.91 23.44
C VAL A 360 5.78 -8.88 23.16
N TRP A 361 5.45 -9.11 21.89
CA TRP A 361 4.40 -10.04 21.50
C TRP A 361 4.71 -10.65 20.14
N THR A 362 4.28 -11.90 19.92
CA THR A 362 4.38 -12.60 18.63
C THR A 362 3.15 -13.45 18.39
N PHE A 363 2.77 -13.57 17.13
CA PHE A 363 1.70 -14.44 16.68
C PHE A 363 2.04 -15.00 15.29
N THR A 364 1.72 -16.25 15.06
CA THR A 364 1.80 -16.83 13.71
C THR A 364 0.40 -17.18 13.25
N ASN A 365 -0.01 -16.61 12.12
CA ASN A 365 -1.31 -16.86 11.53
C ASN A 365 -1.48 -18.38 11.27
N PRO A 366 -2.46 -19.06 11.90
CA PRO A 366 -2.69 -20.47 11.66
C PRO A 366 -3.52 -20.76 10.40
N MET A 367 -4.07 -19.72 9.75
CA MET A 367 -5.11 -19.87 8.73
C MET A 367 -4.59 -19.57 7.30
N PRO A 368 -5.12 -20.26 6.29
CA PRO A 368 -5.98 -21.43 6.37
C PRO A 368 -5.23 -22.67 6.83
N SER A 369 -3.90 -22.67 6.77
CA SER A 369 -3.01 -23.69 7.33
C SER A 369 -1.61 -23.11 7.54
N PRO A 370 -0.78 -23.68 8.42
CA PRO A 370 0.57 -23.19 8.68
C PRO A 370 1.50 -23.15 7.46
N SER A 371 1.19 -23.87 6.39
CA SER A 371 1.98 -23.89 5.16
C SER A 371 1.49 -22.90 4.09
N THR A 372 0.33 -22.29 4.29
CA THR A 372 -0.32 -21.38 3.33
C THR A 372 -0.86 -20.12 4.02
N ASN A 373 -0.25 -19.72 5.12
CA ASN A 373 -0.67 -18.69 6.05
C ASN A 373 -0.20 -17.26 5.66
N ARG A 374 0.09 -17.01 4.39
CA ARG A 374 0.52 -15.69 3.91
C ARG A 374 -0.53 -14.62 4.18
N VAL A 375 -0.08 -13.44 4.55
CA VAL A 375 -0.91 -12.28 4.85
C VAL A 375 -0.37 -11.06 4.09
N PHE A 376 -1.25 -10.31 3.42
CA PHE A 376 -0.83 -9.11 2.69
C PHE A 376 -0.36 -8.04 3.67
N LYS A 377 -1.22 -7.61 4.57
CA LYS A 377 -0.93 -6.73 5.70
C LYS A 377 -1.91 -7.04 6.83
N VAL A 378 -1.63 -6.54 8.02
CA VAL A 378 -2.47 -6.73 9.20
C VAL A 378 -2.71 -5.39 9.89
N GLN A 379 -3.87 -5.26 10.52
CA GLN A 379 -4.21 -4.10 11.33
C GLN A 379 -4.63 -4.55 12.72
N ARG A 380 -4.07 -3.93 13.75
CA ARG A 380 -4.59 -4.03 15.12
C ARG A 380 -5.75 -3.05 15.27
N ILE A 381 -6.92 -3.60 15.56
CA ILE A 381 -8.10 -2.80 15.89
C ILE A 381 -7.91 -2.25 17.31
N ARG A 382 -8.14 -0.95 17.49
CA ARG A 382 -7.97 -0.26 18.77
C ARG A 382 -9.00 -0.75 19.79
N GLU A 383 -8.65 -0.70 21.07
CA GLU A 383 -9.57 -1.12 22.14
C GLU A 383 -10.84 -0.27 22.23
N ASP A 384 -10.76 1.02 21.90
CA ASP A 384 -11.91 1.93 21.89
C ASP A 384 -12.81 1.78 20.66
N HIS A 385 -12.45 0.90 19.71
CA HIS A 385 -13.28 0.59 18.56
C HIS A 385 -14.63 -0.01 18.99
N PRO A 386 -15.77 0.45 18.45
CA PRO A 386 -17.09 0.02 18.92
C PRO A 386 -17.31 -1.49 18.90
N VAL A 387 -16.81 -2.18 17.88
CA VAL A 387 -16.88 -3.65 17.79
C VAL A 387 -16.11 -4.31 18.92
N VAL A 388 -14.89 -3.85 19.22
CA VAL A 388 -14.07 -4.38 20.33
C VAL A 388 -14.76 -4.18 21.65
N GLN A 389 -15.31 -3.00 21.89
CA GLN A 389 -16.07 -2.70 23.10
C GLN A 389 -17.31 -3.59 23.23
N GLY A 390 -18.00 -3.87 22.11
CA GLY A 390 -19.12 -4.80 22.05
C GLY A 390 -18.73 -6.24 22.42
N LEU A 391 -17.60 -6.75 21.93
CA LEU A 391 -17.07 -8.06 22.25
C LEU A 391 -16.62 -8.14 23.73
N LEU A 392 -15.86 -7.16 24.21
CA LEU A 392 -15.39 -7.10 25.59
C LEU A 392 -16.54 -7.03 26.60
N SER A 393 -17.65 -6.38 26.26
CA SER A 393 -18.82 -6.30 27.15
C SER A 393 -19.53 -7.64 27.34
N LYS A 394 -19.36 -8.58 26.41
CA LYS A 394 -19.95 -9.94 26.46
C LYS A 394 -19.06 -10.95 27.20
N THR A 395 -17.78 -10.64 27.43
CA THR A 395 -16.81 -11.51 28.12
C THR A 395 -16.81 -11.22 29.62
N PRO A 396 -17.01 -12.22 30.52
CA PRO A 396 -16.95 -12.00 31.96
C PRO A 396 -15.58 -11.47 32.41
N PRO A 397 -15.53 -10.59 33.42
CA PRO A 397 -14.27 -9.98 33.90
C PRO A 397 -13.19 -11.01 34.34
N ALA A 398 -13.59 -12.19 34.77
CA ALA A 398 -12.69 -13.26 35.23
C ALA A 398 -11.92 -13.97 34.09
N GLU A 399 -12.34 -13.80 32.84
CA GLU A 399 -11.73 -14.40 31.64
C GLU A 399 -10.90 -13.42 30.83
N ARG A 400 -10.84 -12.16 31.27
CA ARG A 400 -10.00 -11.14 30.65
C ARG A 400 -8.57 -11.29 31.19
N GLY A 401 -7.65 -11.76 30.34
CA GLY A 401 -6.22 -11.78 30.72
C GLY A 401 -5.70 -10.37 31.00
N ASP A 402 -4.69 -10.24 31.89
CA ASP A 402 -4.05 -8.98 32.28
C ASP A 402 -3.19 -8.33 31.18
N GLY A 403 -3.33 -8.73 29.92
CA GLY A 403 -2.68 -8.14 28.76
C GLY A 403 -3.54 -7.04 28.15
N GLU A 404 -2.95 -5.91 27.79
CA GLU A 404 -3.60 -4.88 26.96
C GLU A 404 -4.20 -5.53 25.72
N GLY A 405 -5.51 -5.80 25.76
CA GLY A 405 -6.21 -6.68 24.83
C GLY A 405 -6.66 -5.95 23.58
N GLY A 406 -5.76 -5.68 22.65
CA GLY A 406 -6.15 -5.26 21.31
C GLY A 406 -6.53 -6.47 20.44
N ILE A 407 -7.51 -6.33 19.55
CA ILE A 407 -7.89 -7.34 18.57
C ILE A 407 -7.02 -7.19 17.32
N VAL A 408 -6.42 -8.30 16.86
CA VAL A 408 -5.58 -8.35 15.66
C VAL A 408 -6.38 -8.95 14.52
N LYS A 409 -6.43 -8.25 13.37
CA LYS A 409 -7.04 -8.74 12.15
C LYS A 409 -5.94 -9.26 11.22
N ALA A 410 -5.87 -10.58 11.04
CA ALA A 410 -5.09 -11.18 9.99
C ALA A 410 -5.96 -11.29 8.72
N ARG A 411 -5.43 -10.84 7.59
CA ARG A 411 -6.11 -10.88 6.29
C ARG A 411 -5.64 -12.08 5.49
N SER A 412 -6.59 -12.74 4.86
CA SER A 412 -6.36 -13.89 3.97
C SER A 412 -5.64 -13.50 2.68
#